data_4b20badb4259b31f7071f671fd0b229a
#
_entry.id   4b20badb4259b31f7071f671fd0b229a
#
_cell.length_a   1.000
_cell.length_b   1.000
_cell.length_c   1.000
_cell.angle_alpha   90.00
_cell.angle_beta   90.00
_cell.angle_gamma   90.00
#
_symmetry.space_group_name_H-M   'P 1'
#
loop_
_entity.id
_entity.type
_entity.pdbx_description
1 polymer ?
#
loop_
_entity_poly.entity_id
_entity_poly.type
_entity_poly.pdbx_seq_one_letter_code
_entity_poly.pdbx_strand_id
1 'polypeptide(L)'
;MRPVAAIAFLTRIAMISAAMTSAAITSVAAAELPAPRQVEIPSGSATLRAQLYKPDGDGPFPTVIALHGCGGLASQSETVLPRYRDWAEQLLKDGKAVLLPDSYGSRELGPQCRVKERQVHGRRERVADITAARQWLLQQPWVVHDRISLMGWASGASALLWAVRPQLFSRNAKEPDFRSAVAFYPDCRASSGLGWSARVPTLVLIGAKDDVSSPPACRQMIDGARGRSALTRIVVYPGAYHDFDRANLPLHAVNATADAAVPEGGHLGGDPAARADAEKLVAEWLAR
;
A
#
# COMPACT_ATOMS: atom_id res chain seq x y z
N MET A 1 -72.13 -4.70 77.70
CA MET A 1 -71.95 -5.38 76.41
C MET A 1 -71.77 -4.30 75.33
N ARG A 2 -70.57 -4.15 74.86
CA ARG A 2 -70.25 -3.11 73.83
C ARG A 2 -69.84 -3.84 72.55
N PRO A 3 -70.29 -3.43 71.35
CA PRO A 3 -69.88 -4.02 70.13
C PRO A 3 -68.54 -3.37 69.62
N VAL A 4 -67.70 -4.23 69.10
CA VAL A 4 -66.42 -3.93 68.53
C VAL A 4 -66.65 -3.50 67.05
N ALA A 5 -66.19 -2.32 66.69
CA ALA A 5 -66.20 -1.83 65.30
C ALA A 5 -64.98 -2.38 64.49
N ALA A 6 -65.25 -2.99 63.37
CA ALA A 6 -64.22 -3.44 62.43
C ALA A 6 -63.84 -2.31 61.48
N ILE A 7 -62.55 -1.96 61.44
CA ILE A 7 -61.98 -0.99 60.49
C ILE A 7 -61.47 -1.74 59.25
N ALA A 8 -62.09 -1.52 58.11
CA ALA A 8 -61.63 -2.03 56.82
C ALA A 8 -60.52 -1.13 56.25
N PHE A 9 -59.31 -1.69 56.06
CA PHE A 9 -58.21 -1.06 55.35
C PHE A 9 -58.34 -1.33 53.86
N LEU A 10 -58.58 -0.26 53.07
CA LEU A 10 -58.55 -0.28 51.60
C LEU A 10 -57.12 0.01 51.14
N THR A 11 -56.42 -1.04 50.70
CA THR A 11 -55.11 -0.94 50.05
C THR A 11 -55.31 -0.53 48.57
N ARG A 12 -54.91 0.67 48.19
CA ARG A 12 -54.82 1.09 46.80
C ARG A 12 -53.51 0.58 46.23
N ILE A 13 -53.56 -0.34 45.25
CA ILE A 13 -52.44 -0.76 44.43
C ILE A 13 -52.27 0.23 43.28
N ALA A 14 -51.21 1.03 43.30
CA ALA A 14 -50.84 1.88 42.19
C ALA A 14 -50.06 1.04 41.15
N MET A 15 -50.66 0.80 39.99
CA MET A 15 -49.98 0.23 38.84
C MET A 15 -49.07 1.31 38.22
N ILE A 16 -47.75 1.08 38.32
CA ILE A 16 -46.74 1.86 37.60
C ILE A 16 -46.55 1.22 36.21
N SER A 17 -47.11 1.82 35.18
CA SER A 17 -46.84 1.44 33.80
C SER A 17 -45.47 1.93 33.39
N ALA A 18 -44.50 1.03 33.31
CA ALA A 18 -43.18 1.30 32.74
C ALA A 18 -43.29 1.37 31.19
N ALA A 19 -43.24 2.54 30.65
CA ALA A 19 -43.10 2.76 29.21
C ALA A 19 -41.69 2.36 28.78
N MET A 20 -41.54 1.18 28.13
CA MET A 20 -40.28 0.80 27.48
C MET A 20 -40.13 1.60 26.17
N THR A 21 -39.30 2.65 26.22
CA THR A 21 -38.82 3.29 25.00
C THR A 21 -37.80 2.40 24.30
N SER A 22 -38.22 1.72 23.24
CA SER A 22 -37.32 1.01 22.34
C SER A 22 -36.47 2.02 21.58
N ALA A 23 -35.22 2.18 21.98
CA ALA A 23 -34.23 2.88 21.19
C ALA A 23 -33.92 2.04 19.93
N ALA A 24 -34.37 2.50 18.76
CA ALA A 24 -34.01 1.92 17.50
C ALA A 24 -32.50 2.15 17.27
N ILE A 25 -31.70 1.08 17.45
CA ILE A 25 -30.30 1.09 17.06
C ILE A 25 -30.28 1.05 15.54
N THR A 26 -30.15 2.21 14.89
CA THR A 26 -29.86 2.31 13.46
C THR A 26 -28.43 1.79 13.27
N SER A 27 -28.32 0.55 12.82
CA SER A 27 -27.08 -0.03 12.32
C SER A 27 -26.66 0.78 11.08
N VAL A 28 -25.67 1.65 11.21
CA VAL A 28 -24.99 2.25 10.07
C VAL A 28 -24.25 1.12 9.38
N ALA A 29 -24.82 0.60 8.30
CA ALA A 29 -24.10 -0.34 7.44
C ALA A 29 -22.82 0.37 6.98
N ALA A 30 -21.66 -0.24 7.25
CA ALA A 30 -20.39 0.23 6.69
C ALA A 30 -20.55 0.23 5.17
N ALA A 31 -20.36 1.39 4.54
CA ALA A 31 -20.45 1.48 3.08
C ALA A 31 -19.44 0.50 2.48
N GLU A 32 -19.92 -0.38 1.59
CA GLU A 32 -19.06 -1.30 0.88
C GLU A 32 -18.10 -0.50 -0.01
N LEU A 33 -16.81 -0.85 0.04
CA LEU A 33 -15.81 -0.16 -0.77
C LEU A 33 -16.02 -0.48 -2.25
N PRO A 34 -15.84 0.50 -3.16
CA PRO A 34 -15.96 0.28 -4.58
C PRO A 34 -15.07 -0.85 -5.07
N ALA A 35 -15.61 -1.75 -5.89
CA ALA A 35 -14.85 -2.83 -6.49
C ALA A 35 -13.80 -2.28 -7.46
N PRO A 36 -12.62 -2.92 -7.55
CA PRO A 36 -11.60 -2.51 -8.51
C PRO A 36 -12.07 -2.75 -9.94
N ARG A 37 -11.61 -1.89 -10.86
CA ARG A 37 -11.82 -2.07 -12.30
C ARG A 37 -10.49 -2.19 -13.01
N GLN A 38 -10.43 -3.06 -14.01
CA GLN A 38 -9.27 -3.14 -14.88
C GLN A 38 -9.25 -1.96 -15.85
N VAL A 39 -8.09 -1.37 -16.03
CA VAL A 39 -7.82 -0.33 -17.03
C VAL A 39 -6.62 -0.73 -17.88
N GLU A 40 -6.56 -0.22 -19.10
CA GLU A 40 -5.48 -0.43 -20.04
C GLU A 40 -4.75 0.88 -20.30
N ILE A 41 -3.42 0.85 -20.21
CA ILE A 41 -2.55 2.00 -20.28
C ILE A 41 -1.51 1.75 -21.39
N PRO A 42 -1.43 2.59 -22.42
CA PRO A 42 -0.36 2.50 -23.42
C PRO A 42 1.02 2.68 -22.77
N SER A 43 1.93 1.72 -22.96
CA SER A 43 3.29 1.76 -22.43
C SER A 43 4.30 1.31 -23.51
N GLY A 44 4.74 2.23 -24.33
CA GLY A 44 5.59 1.95 -25.48
C GLY A 44 4.88 1.03 -26.48
N SER A 45 5.48 -0.15 -26.77
CA SER A 45 4.89 -1.17 -27.65
C SER A 45 3.94 -2.13 -26.93
N ALA A 46 3.77 -2.00 -25.62
CA ALA A 46 2.94 -2.87 -24.79
C ALA A 46 1.72 -2.13 -24.25
N THR A 47 0.66 -2.88 -23.99
CA THR A 47 -0.48 -2.42 -23.19
C THR A 47 -0.30 -2.86 -21.75
N LEU A 48 -0.14 -1.90 -20.85
CA LEU A 48 -0.02 -2.15 -19.43
C LEU A 48 -1.42 -2.26 -18.81
N ARG A 49 -1.79 -3.44 -18.35
CA ARG A 49 -3.02 -3.64 -17.57
C ARG A 49 -2.79 -3.19 -16.14
N ALA A 50 -3.79 -2.53 -15.56
CA ALA A 50 -3.74 -2.11 -14.17
C ALA A 50 -5.10 -2.30 -13.50
N GLN A 51 -5.10 -2.52 -12.18
CA GLN A 51 -6.30 -2.51 -11.36
C GLN A 51 -6.45 -1.12 -10.73
N LEU A 52 -7.60 -0.50 -10.92
CA LEU A 52 -7.93 0.81 -10.38
C LEU A 52 -8.97 0.69 -9.27
N TYR A 53 -8.59 1.08 -8.07
CA TYR A 53 -9.48 1.36 -6.94
C TYR A 53 -9.73 2.86 -6.91
N LYS A 54 -10.97 3.29 -7.08
CA LYS A 54 -11.33 4.71 -7.10
C LYS A 54 -12.45 4.97 -6.10
N PRO A 55 -12.34 5.99 -5.23
CA PRO A 55 -13.47 6.39 -4.38
C PRO A 55 -14.70 6.74 -5.22
N ASP A 56 -15.87 6.63 -4.63
CA ASP A 56 -17.12 7.08 -5.26
C ASP A 56 -17.12 8.60 -5.48
N GLY A 57 -17.88 9.03 -6.47
CA GLY A 57 -17.99 10.44 -6.85
C GLY A 57 -17.01 10.87 -7.94
N ASP A 58 -17.08 12.17 -8.26
CA ASP A 58 -16.37 12.76 -9.41
C ASP A 58 -14.93 13.15 -9.10
N GLY A 59 -14.55 13.28 -7.84
CA GLY A 59 -13.22 13.71 -7.42
C GLY A 59 -13.06 15.23 -7.42
N PRO A 60 -11.85 15.79 -7.65
CA PRO A 60 -10.62 15.02 -7.92
C PRO A 60 -10.01 14.37 -6.66
N PHE A 61 -9.35 13.23 -6.83
CA PHE A 61 -8.75 12.44 -5.74
C PHE A 61 -7.23 12.46 -5.80
N PRO A 62 -6.52 12.56 -4.64
CA PRO A 62 -5.13 12.15 -4.54
C PRO A 62 -4.99 10.69 -4.97
N THR A 63 -3.94 10.35 -5.70
CA THR A 63 -3.80 9.03 -6.29
C THR A 63 -2.45 8.40 -5.98
N VAL A 64 -2.44 7.10 -5.68
CA VAL A 64 -1.23 6.32 -5.43
C VAL A 64 -1.03 5.30 -6.55
N ILE A 65 0.13 5.33 -7.20
CA ILE A 65 0.58 4.24 -8.07
C ILE A 65 1.30 3.22 -7.17
N ALA A 66 0.73 2.02 -7.03
CA ALA A 66 1.21 0.98 -6.13
C ALA A 66 1.83 -0.18 -6.91
N LEU A 67 3.12 -0.48 -6.64
CA LEU A 67 3.97 -1.35 -7.44
C LEU A 67 4.20 -2.68 -6.76
N HIS A 68 3.68 -3.75 -7.36
CA HIS A 68 3.83 -5.11 -6.84
C HIS A 68 5.30 -5.58 -6.75
N GLY A 69 5.57 -6.53 -5.84
CA GLY A 69 6.86 -7.21 -5.69
C GLY A 69 7.16 -8.21 -6.83
N CYS A 70 8.21 -9.01 -6.65
CA CYS A 70 8.63 -9.98 -7.67
C CYS A 70 7.65 -11.14 -7.88
N GLY A 71 6.74 -11.38 -6.92
CA GLY A 71 5.68 -12.39 -7.06
C GLY A 71 4.56 -12.03 -8.04
N GLY A 72 4.53 -10.79 -8.54
CA GLY A 72 3.46 -10.32 -9.41
C GLY A 72 2.32 -9.62 -8.66
N LEU A 73 1.36 -9.08 -9.42
CA LEU A 73 0.15 -8.45 -8.89
C LEU A 73 -0.92 -9.49 -8.58
N ALA A 74 -1.04 -10.50 -9.42
CA ALA A 74 -2.08 -11.50 -9.46
C ALA A 74 -1.53 -12.91 -9.28
N SER A 75 -2.41 -13.87 -9.07
CA SER A 75 -2.14 -15.31 -9.12
C SER A 75 -3.17 -16.02 -10.01
N GLN A 76 -3.13 -17.34 -10.07
CA GLN A 76 -4.15 -18.12 -10.82
C GLN A 76 -5.56 -17.96 -10.23
N SER A 77 -5.67 -17.70 -8.91
CA SER A 77 -6.93 -17.59 -8.19
C SER A 77 -7.32 -16.16 -7.81
N GLU A 78 -6.41 -15.19 -7.93
CA GLU A 78 -6.61 -13.82 -7.45
C GLU A 78 -6.18 -12.80 -8.49
N THR A 79 -7.07 -11.89 -8.89
CA THR A 79 -6.74 -10.75 -9.75
C THR A 79 -5.83 -9.73 -9.08
N VAL A 80 -5.91 -9.62 -7.76
CA VAL A 80 -5.03 -8.80 -6.92
C VAL A 80 -4.70 -9.60 -5.66
N LEU A 81 -3.41 -9.85 -5.42
CA LEU A 81 -2.97 -10.56 -4.22
C LEU A 81 -3.38 -9.83 -2.94
N PRO A 82 -3.72 -10.56 -1.84
CA PRO A 82 -4.30 -9.99 -0.62
C PRO A 82 -3.55 -8.78 -0.08
N ARG A 83 -2.22 -8.79 -0.04
CA ARG A 83 -1.40 -7.65 0.41
C ARG A 83 -1.77 -6.35 -0.31
N TYR A 84 -1.80 -6.39 -1.63
CA TYR A 84 -2.05 -5.18 -2.44
C TYR A 84 -3.49 -4.73 -2.34
N ARG A 85 -4.42 -5.67 -2.21
CA ARG A 85 -5.83 -5.39 -1.95
C ARG A 85 -6.00 -4.71 -0.59
N ASP A 86 -5.43 -5.26 0.49
CA ASP A 86 -5.51 -4.69 1.84
C ASP A 86 -5.02 -3.24 1.87
N TRP A 87 -3.87 -2.96 1.25
CA TRP A 87 -3.33 -1.61 1.16
C TRP A 87 -4.16 -0.69 0.27
N ALA A 88 -4.69 -1.20 -0.85
CA ALA A 88 -5.56 -0.42 -1.72
C ALA A 88 -6.86 -0.03 -1.00
N GLU A 89 -7.47 -0.96 -0.28
CA GLU A 89 -8.67 -0.71 0.51
C GLU A 89 -8.41 0.28 1.66
N GLN A 90 -7.25 0.20 2.32
CA GLN A 90 -6.86 1.16 3.34
C GLN A 90 -6.71 2.58 2.76
N LEU A 91 -6.01 2.72 1.65
CA LEU A 91 -5.83 4.00 0.97
C LEU A 91 -7.16 4.55 0.41
N LEU A 92 -8.05 3.67 -0.04
CA LEU A 92 -9.38 4.03 -0.51
C LEU A 92 -10.24 4.61 0.64
N LYS A 93 -10.19 3.99 1.83
CA LYS A 93 -10.81 4.53 3.05
C LYS A 93 -10.29 5.92 3.42
N ASP A 94 -9.02 6.19 3.12
CA ASP A 94 -8.39 7.50 3.29
C ASP A 94 -8.72 8.48 2.15
N GLY A 95 -9.68 8.16 1.27
CA GLY A 95 -10.11 9.01 0.16
C GLY A 95 -9.11 9.10 -0.99
N LYS A 96 -8.18 8.16 -1.12
CA LYS A 96 -7.21 8.13 -2.21
C LYS A 96 -7.59 7.09 -3.25
N ALA A 97 -7.42 7.41 -4.53
CA ALA A 97 -7.47 6.40 -5.57
C ALA A 97 -6.14 5.62 -5.61
N VAL A 98 -6.20 4.34 -6.00
CA VAL A 98 -5.02 3.49 -6.12
C VAL A 98 -5.00 2.82 -7.48
N LEU A 99 -3.90 2.98 -8.19
CA LEU A 99 -3.63 2.33 -9.46
C LEU A 99 -2.53 1.29 -9.26
N LEU A 100 -2.82 0.03 -9.56
CA LEU A 100 -1.94 -1.12 -9.43
C LEU A 100 -1.55 -1.64 -10.82
N PRO A 101 -0.47 -1.13 -11.44
CA PRO A 101 0.01 -1.63 -12.73
C PRO A 101 0.55 -3.06 -12.60
N ASP A 102 0.16 -3.92 -13.52
CA ASP A 102 0.68 -5.29 -13.62
C ASP A 102 1.82 -5.38 -14.63
N SER A 103 3.03 -5.12 -14.18
CA SER A 103 4.21 -5.14 -15.05
C SER A 103 4.53 -6.53 -15.63
N TYR A 104 4.12 -7.61 -14.95
CA TYR A 104 4.43 -8.96 -15.38
C TYR A 104 3.28 -9.59 -16.16
N GLY A 105 2.08 -9.63 -15.62
CA GLY A 105 0.95 -10.22 -16.29
C GLY A 105 0.58 -9.50 -17.61
N SER A 106 0.83 -8.17 -17.71
CA SER A 106 0.68 -7.45 -18.99
C SER A 106 1.59 -7.94 -20.10
N ARG A 107 2.66 -8.64 -19.75
CA ARG A 107 3.64 -9.23 -20.67
C ARG A 107 3.56 -10.77 -20.70
N GLU A 108 2.46 -11.32 -20.18
CA GLU A 108 2.23 -12.76 -20.07
C GLU A 108 3.32 -13.49 -19.26
N LEU A 109 3.94 -12.77 -18.33
CA LEU A 109 4.96 -13.31 -17.45
C LEU A 109 4.34 -13.70 -16.10
N GLY A 110 4.75 -14.84 -15.58
CA GLY A 110 4.49 -15.25 -14.20
C GLY A 110 5.41 -14.54 -13.20
N PRO A 111 5.47 -15.05 -11.94
CA PRO A 111 6.36 -14.55 -10.91
C PRO A 111 7.83 -14.51 -11.35
N GLN A 112 8.53 -13.43 -10.93
CA GLN A 112 9.91 -13.15 -11.36
C GLN A 112 10.93 -13.27 -10.21
N CYS A 113 10.55 -13.76 -9.03
CA CYS A 113 11.44 -13.79 -7.86
C CYS A 113 12.70 -14.63 -8.10
N ARG A 114 12.57 -15.75 -8.82
CA ARG A 114 13.63 -16.73 -9.10
C ARG A 114 14.13 -16.73 -10.54
N VAL A 115 13.64 -15.80 -11.35
CA VAL A 115 14.08 -15.69 -12.76
C VAL A 115 15.42 -14.98 -12.80
N LYS A 116 16.47 -15.67 -13.29
CA LYS A 116 17.84 -15.12 -13.41
C LYS A 116 17.92 -14.10 -14.55
N GLU A 117 17.41 -14.48 -15.73
CA GLU A 117 17.39 -13.62 -16.92
C GLU A 117 16.02 -12.96 -17.05
N ARG A 118 15.86 -11.82 -16.38
CA ARG A 118 14.59 -11.10 -16.35
C ARG A 118 14.38 -10.30 -17.63
N GLN A 119 13.19 -10.39 -18.20
CA GLN A 119 12.75 -9.54 -19.30
C GLN A 119 12.28 -8.17 -18.77
N VAL A 120 11.79 -8.11 -17.53
CA VAL A 120 11.30 -6.88 -16.89
C VAL A 120 12.27 -6.46 -15.79
N HIS A 121 13.02 -5.41 -16.07
CA HIS A 121 14.02 -4.85 -15.15
C HIS A 121 13.45 -3.66 -14.37
N GLY A 122 13.81 -3.57 -13.10
CA GLY A 122 13.36 -2.49 -12.22
C GLY A 122 13.70 -1.09 -12.75
N ARG A 123 14.90 -0.91 -13.33
CA ARG A 123 15.39 0.38 -13.81
C ARG A 123 14.98 0.76 -15.25
N ARG A 124 14.37 -0.13 -16.01
CA ARG A 124 13.94 0.10 -17.40
C ARG A 124 12.44 -0.07 -17.54
N GLU A 125 11.99 -1.32 -17.75
CA GLU A 125 10.59 -1.62 -18.08
C GLU A 125 9.65 -1.15 -16.96
N ARG A 126 10.00 -1.38 -15.67
CA ARG A 126 9.15 -0.93 -14.57
C ARG A 126 9.14 0.58 -14.39
N VAL A 127 10.26 1.28 -14.65
CA VAL A 127 10.28 2.76 -14.65
C VAL A 127 9.46 3.29 -15.84
N ALA A 128 9.49 2.63 -17.00
CA ALA A 128 8.64 2.97 -18.12
C ALA A 128 7.15 2.79 -17.78
N ASP A 129 6.78 1.67 -17.12
CA ASP A 129 5.42 1.41 -16.67
C ASP A 129 4.93 2.48 -15.66
N ILE A 130 5.78 2.87 -14.71
CA ILE A 130 5.51 3.95 -13.75
C ILE A 130 5.24 5.27 -14.48
N THR A 131 6.06 5.58 -15.50
CA THR A 131 5.92 6.79 -16.29
C THR A 131 4.62 6.77 -17.09
N ALA A 132 4.31 5.66 -17.76
CA ALA A 132 3.07 5.48 -18.50
C ALA A 132 1.83 5.59 -17.59
N ALA A 133 1.86 4.94 -16.43
CA ALA A 133 0.81 5.02 -15.43
C ALA A 133 0.57 6.47 -14.96
N ARG A 134 1.64 7.23 -14.70
CA ARG A 134 1.54 8.64 -14.34
C ARG A 134 0.95 9.47 -15.48
N GLN A 135 1.41 9.31 -16.71
CA GLN A 135 0.90 10.03 -17.87
C GLN A 135 -0.59 9.75 -18.09
N TRP A 136 -0.99 8.51 -17.95
CA TRP A 136 -2.41 8.13 -18.04
C TRP A 136 -3.25 8.81 -16.94
N LEU A 137 -2.75 8.85 -15.69
CA LEU A 137 -3.42 9.54 -14.57
C LEU A 137 -3.56 11.03 -14.80
N LEU A 138 -2.55 11.69 -15.38
CA LEU A 138 -2.60 13.13 -15.70
C LEU A 138 -3.66 13.48 -16.75
N GLN A 139 -4.19 12.50 -17.47
CA GLN A 139 -5.30 12.71 -18.44
C GLN A 139 -6.67 12.49 -17.79
N GLN A 140 -6.72 12.07 -16.53
CA GLN A 140 -7.99 11.76 -15.87
C GLN A 140 -8.54 12.99 -15.14
N PRO A 141 -9.79 13.42 -15.38
CA PRO A 141 -10.34 14.61 -14.73
C PRO A 141 -10.57 14.44 -13.22
N TRP A 142 -10.63 13.18 -12.75
CA TRP A 142 -10.83 12.83 -11.34
C TRP A 142 -9.52 12.75 -10.53
N VAL A 143 -8.36 13.08 -11.09
CA VAL A 143 -7.06 13.02 -10.42
C VAL A 143 -6.60 14.42 -10.00
N VAL A 144 -6.14 14.55 -8.76
CA VAL A 144 -5.38 15.72 -8.32
C VAL A 144 -3.96 15.59 -8.84
N HIS A 145 -3.62 16.30 -9.91
CA HIS A 145 -2.40 16.09 -10.71
C HIS A 145 -1.09 16.30 -9.93
N ASP A 146 -1.07 17.19 -8.95
CA ASP A 146 0.09 17.45 -8.07
C ASP A 146 0.11 16.58 -6.81
N ARG A 147 -0.86 15.62 -6.70
CA ARG A 147 -0.98 14.67 -5.59
C ARG A 147 -0.95 13.22 -6.06
N ILE A 148 -0.12 12.92 -7.05
CA ILE A 148 0.19 11.55 -7.46
C ILE A 148 1.42 11.09 -6.70
N SER A 149 1.29 10.04 -5.89
CA SER A 149 2.37 9.45 -5.10
C SER A 149 2.71 8.04 -5.57
N LEU A 150 3.89 7.56 -5.19
CA LEU A 150 4.35 6.20 -5.46
C LEU A 150 4.38 5.38 -4.17
N MET A 151 4.02 4.12 -4.28
CA MET A 151 4.17 3.12 -3.23
C MET A 151 4.64 1.81 -3.86
N GLY A 152 5.47 1.04 -3.17
CA GLY A 152 5.93 -0.23 -3.75
C GLY A 152 6.54 -1.17 -2.73
N TRP A 153 6.57 -2.47 -3.08
CA TRP A 153 7.06 -3.56 -2.24
C TRP A 153 8.19 -4.32 -2.91
N ALA A 154 9.23 -4.65 -2.17
CA ALA A 154 10.38 -5.44 -2.61
C ALA A 154 10.92 -4.96 -3.96
N SER A 155 10.83 -5.75 -5.03
CA SER A 155 11.25 -5.35 -6.38
C SER A 155 10.47 -4.16 -6.93
N GLY A 156 9.21 -3.95 -6.52
CA GLY A 156 8.42 -2.76 -6.84
C GLY A 156 8.96 -1.52 -6.16
N ALA A 157 9.33 -1.64 -4.89
CA ALA A 157 10.01 -0.59 -4.14
C ALA A 157 11.39 -0.26 -4.73
N SER A 158 12.13 -1.26 -5.18
CA SER A 158 13.41 -1.04 -5.88
C SER A 158 13.21 -0.27 -7.20
N ALA A 159 12.18 -0.60 -7.97
CA ALA A 159 11.84 0.15 -9.18
C ALA A 159 11.43 1.61 -8.88
N LEU A 160 10.67 1.81 -7.80
CA LEU A 160 10.32 3.13 -7.29
C LEU A 160 11.56 3.95 -6.97
N LEU A 161 12.56 3.37 -6.29
CA LEU A 161 13.83 4.06 -5.99
C LEU A 161 14.55 4.53 -7.26
N TRP A 162 14.45 3.79 -8.37
CA TRP A 162 14.94 4.23 -9.68
C TRP A 162 14.09 5.36 -10.26
N ALA A 163 12.77 5.25 -10.17
CA ALA A 163 11.85 6.23 -10.73
C ALA A 163 11.93 7.62 -10.06
N VAL A 164 12.32 7.70 -8.78
CA VAL A 164 12.44 8.96 -8.04
C VAL A 164 13.82 9.63 -8.15
N ARG A 165 14.80 9.01 -8.82
CA ARG A 165 16.12 9.63 -9.05
C ARG A 165 15.97 10.90 -9.89
N PRO A 166 16.88 11.87 -9.74
CA PRO A 166 16.97 13.01 -10.65
C PRO A 166 17.11 12.53 -12.10
N GLN A 167 16.26 13.02 -12.98
CA GLN A 167 16.29 12.70 -14.41
C GLN A 167 16.90 13.87 -15.15
N LEU A 168 17.96 13.59 -15.90
CA LEU A 168 18.70 14.66 -16.60
C LEU A 168 17.99 15.16 -17.88
N PHE A 169 17.10 14.36 -18.52
CA PHE A 169 16.71 14.64 -19.91
C PHE A 169 15.26 14.46 -20.32
N SER A 170 14.30 14.16 -19.46
CA SER A 170 12.97 13.80 -19.99
C SER A 170 11.74 14.24 -19.21
N ARG A 171 11.86 15.16 -18.26
CA ARG A 171 10.68 15.66 -17.56
C ARG A 171 10.19 16.96 -18.23
N ASN A 172 8.91 16.96 -18.61
CA ASN A 172 8.24 18.22 -18.93
C ASN A 172 8.18 19.06 -17.65
N ALA A 173 8.94 20.16 -17.61
CA ALA A 173 9.03 21.03 -16.42
C ALA A 173 7.69 21.69 -16.03
N LYS A 174 6.70 21.67 -16.93
CA LYS A 174 5.34 22.19 -16.68
C LYS A 174 4.44 21.17 -15.98
N GLU A 175 4.81 19.88 -15.97
CA GLU A 175 4.03 18.85 -15.31
C GLU A 175 4.48 18.69 -13.85
N PRO A 176 3.55 18.62 -12.87
CA PRO A 176 3.89 18.35 -11.48
C PRO A 176 4.60 17.01 -11.35
N ASP A 177 5.61 16.91 -10.49
CA ASP A 177 6.28 15.65 -10.18
C ASP A 177 5.41 14.75 -9.28
N PHE A 178 5.89 13.54 -8.96
CA PHE A 178 5.30 12.77 -7.87
C PHE A 178 5.32 13.58 -6.57
N ARG A 179 4.24 13.51 -5.82
CA ARG A 179 4.14 14.21 -4.53
C ARG A 179 5.08 13.62 -3.50
N SER A 180 5.13 12.30 -3.42
CA SER A 180 5.97 11.54 -2.50
C SER A 180 6.11 10.09 -2.92
N ALA A 181 6.98 9.35 -2.21
CA ALA A 181 7.20 7.93 -2.45
C ALA A 181 7.35 7.15 -1.14
N VAL A 182 6.82 5.91 -1.10
CA VAL A 182 6.97 4.97 0.01
C VAL A 182 7.48 3.63 -0.50
N ALA A 183 8.63 3.20 -0.02
CA ALA A 183 9.31 1.98 -0.42
C ALA A 183 9.38 0.98 0.74
N PHE A 184 8.65 -0.13 0.63
CA PHE A 184 8.70 -1.24 1.57
C PHE A 184 9.81 -2.21 1.22
N TYR A 185 10.75 -2.39 2.11
CA TYR A 185 11.88 -3.35 2.04
C TYR A 185 12.50 -3.50 0.64
N PRO A 186 12.94 -2.36 0.02
CA PRO A 186 13.58 -2.39 -1.28
C PRO A 186 14.95 -3.08 -1.23
N ASP A 187 15.41 -3.64 -2.35
CA ASP A 187 16.83 -3.94 -2.51
C ASP A 187 17.63 -2.65 -2.77
N CYS A 188 18.25 -2.13 -1.71
CA CYS A 188 19.04 -0.90 -1.77
C CYS A 188 20.48 -1.10 -2.27
N ARG A 189 20.96 -2.34 -2.41
CA ARG A 189 22.37 -2.61 -2.79
C ARG A 189 22.72 -1.98 -4.13
N ALA A 190 21.87 -2.20 -5.13
CA ALA A 190 22.07 -1.62 -6.46
C ALA A 190 22.00 -0.09 -6.48
N SER A 191 21.16 0.49 -5.64
CA SER A 191 20.98 1.95 -5.56
C SER A 191 22.09 2.62 -4.76
N SER A 192 22.56 2.02 -3.65
CA SER A 192 23.57 2.61 -2.77
C SER A 192 24.91 2.79 -3.48
N GLY A 193 25.32 1.81 -4.30
CA GLY A 193 26.60 1.85 -5.05
C GLY A 193 26.68 2.89 -6.16
N LEU A 194 25.56 3.54 -6.55
CA LEU A 194 25.48 4.50 -7.65
C LEU A 194 25.22 5.95 -7.18
N GLY A 195 25.48 6.26 -5.91
CA GLY A 195 25.24 7.60 -5.38
C GLY A 195 23.79 8.03 -5.52
N TRP A 196 22.85 7.20 -5.07
CA TRP A 196 21.42 7.46 -5.13
C TRP A 196 21.04 8.79 -4.47
N SER A 197 20.09 9.48 -5.05
CA SER A 197 19.38 10.62 -4.45
C SER A 197 17.95 10.65 -4.99
N ALA A 198 17.02 11.19 -4.20
CA ALA A 198 15.61 11.33 -4.57
C ALA A 198 15.28 12.80 -4.88
N ARG A 199 14.53 13.02 -5.95
CA ARG A 199 13.99 14.35 -6.30
C ARG A 199 12.67 14.66 -5.58
N VAL A 200 12.01 13.64 -4.99
CA VAL A 200 10.76 13.76 -4.24
C VAL A 200 10.89 13.20 -2.82
N PRO A 201 10.08 13.66 -1.86
CA PRO A 201 10.07 13.09 -0.50
C PRO A 201 9.92 11.57 -0.55
N THR A 202 10.85 10.83 0.05
CA THR A 202 10.89 9.36 -0.04
C THR A 202 11.05 8.73 1.33
N LEU A 203 10.12 7.84 1.69
CA LEU A 203 10.13 7.03 2.92
C LEU A 203 10.53 5.59 2.59
N VAL A 204 11.48 5.05 3.33
CA VAL A 204 11.87 3.64 3.26
C VAL A 204 11.48 2.96 4.57
N LEU A 205 10.75 1.85 4.47
CA LEU A 205 10.30 1.03 5.60
C LEU A 205 10.89 -0.37 5.45
N ILE A 206 11.64 -0.87 6.45
CA ILE A 206 12.32 -2.16 6.36
C ILE A 206 12.45 -2.81 7.73
N GLY A 207 12.39 -4.13 7.81
CA GLY A 207 12.65 -4.89 9.03
C GLY A 207 14.15 -4.95 9.35
N ALA A 208 14.54 -4.89 10.63
CA ALA A 208 15.93 -5.04 11.02
C ALA A 208 16.46 -6.47 10.83
N LYS A 209 15.56 -7.44 10.83
CA LYS A 209 15.84 -8.87 10.60
C LYS A 209 15.57 -9.31 9.16
N ASP A 210 15.35 -8.37 8.25
CA ASP A 210 15.16 -8.67 6.83
C ASP A 210 16.47 -9.22 6.25
N ASP A 211 16.46 -10.48 5.88
CA ASP A 211 17.59 -11.22 5.29
C ASP A 211 17.40 -11.49 3.78
N VAL A 212 16.29 -11.04 3.22
CA VAL A 212 16.02 -10.96 1.77
C VAL A 212 16.56 -9.65 1.21
N SER A 213 16.14 -8.51 1.78
CA SER A 213 16.69 -7.19 1.51
C SER A 213 17.71 -6.81 2.58
N SER A 214 18.58 -5.83 2.29
CA SER A 214 19.67 -5.46 3.20
C SER A 214 19.36 -4.17 3.96
N PRO A 215 18.96 -4.22 5.25
CA PRO A 215 18.75 -3.02 6.05
C PRO A 215 20.00 -2.13 6.13
N PRO A 216 21.23 -2.65 6.28
CA PRO A 216 22.43 -1.83 6.26
C PRO A 216 22.63 -1.08 4.94
N ALA A 217 22.36 -1.73 3.78
CA ALA A 217 22.47 -1.07 2.48
C ALA A 217 21.44 0.06 2.32
N CYS A 218 20.23 -0.11 2.86
CA CYS A 218 19.20 0.94 2.85
C CYS A 218 19.60 2.12 3.75
N ARG A 219 20.17 1.87 4.92
CA ARG A 219 20.73 2.94 5.78
C ARG A 219 21.84 3.69 5.05
N GLN A 220 22.81 2.98 4.48
CA GLN A 220 23.93 3.57 3.74
C GLN A 220 23.43 4.41 2.56
N MET A 221 22.43 3.93 1.82
CA MET A 221 21.82 4.65 0.69
C MET A 221 21.20 5.98 1.16
N ILE A 222 20.40 5.95 2.22
CA ILE A 222 19.74 7.14 2.77
C ILE A 222 20.74 8.11 3.36
N ASP A 223 21.73 7.63 4.13
CA ASP A 223 22.77 8.47 4.70
C ASP A 223 23.63 9.12 3.63
N GLY A 224 24.01 8.38 2.61
CA GLY A 224 24.75 8.89 1.46
C GLY A 224 23.97 9.89 0.60
N ALA A 225 22.65 9.94 0.71
CA ALA A 225 21.79 10.87 0.00
C ALA A 225 21.60 12.22 0.69
N ARG A 226 22.02 12.36 1.95
CA ARG A 226 21.87 13.60 2.74
C ARG A 226 22.48 14.79 2.03
N GLY A 227 21.79 15.91 2.04
CA GLY A 227 22.20 17.16 1.38
C GLY A 227 22.09 17.17 -0.15
N ARG A 228 21.72 16.02 -0.77
CA ARG A 228 21.56 15.90 -2.22
C ARG A 228 20.15 15.47 -2.65
N SER A 229 19.31 15.11 -1.69
CA SER A 229 17.95 14.61 -1.90
C SER A 229 16.91 15.59 -1.39
N ALA A 230 15.69 15.49 -1.92
CA ALA A 230 14.51 15.88 -1.19
C ALA A 230 14.44 15.13 0.15
N LEU A 231 13.48 15.44 1.02
CA LEU A 231 13.32 14.79 2.31
C LEU A 231 13.32 13.26 2.16
N THR A 232 14.32 12.60 2.76
CA THR A 232 14.41 11.14 2.80
C THR A 232 14.40 10.67 4.25
N ARG A 233 13.63 9.62 4.52
CA ARG A 233 13.54 8.99 5.84
C ARG A 233 13.58 7.47 5.69
N ILE A 234 14.26 6.82 6.62
CA ILE A 234 14.21 5.38 6.79
C ILE A 234 13.68 5.05 8.18
N VAL A 235 12.75 4.08 8.25
CA VAL A 235 12.33 3.45 9.50
C VAL A 235 12.71 1.98 9.43
N VAL A 236 13.40 1.52 10.47
CA VAL A 236 13.86 0.14 10.57
C VAL A 236 13.21 -0.49 11.79
N TYR A 237 12.36 -1.48 11.58
CA TYR A 237 11.58 -2.15 12.62
C TYR A 237 12.39 -3.27 13.28
N PRO A 238 12.72 -3.20 14.59
CA PRO A 238 13.73 -4.05 15.23
C PRO A 238 13.44 -5.56 15.15
N GLY A 239 12.18 -5.97 15.26
CA GLY A 239 11.75 -7.39 15.26
C GLY A 239 11.37 -7.94 13.90
N ALA A 240 11.13 -7.07 12.92
CA ALA A 240 10.49 -7.42 11.68
C ALA A 240 11.43 -8.04 10.64
N TYR A 241 10.89 -8.95 9.86
CA TYR A 241 11.51 -9.59 8.69
C TYR A 241 10.98 -9.00 7.38
N HIS A 242 11.34 -9.61 6.25
CA HIS A 242 10.73 -9.27 4.96
C HIS A 242 9.24 -9.56 4.97
N ASP A 243 8.42 -8.81 4.24
CA ASP A 243 6.96 -8.94 4.20
C ASP A 243 6.24 -8.60 5.53
N PHE A 244 6.86 -7.82 6.43
CA PHE A 244 6.32 -7.49 7.76
C PHE A 244 4.92 -6.83 7.72
N ASP A 245 4.57 -6.19 6.63
CA ASP A 245 3.29 -5.50 6.43
C ASP A 245 2.14 -6.44 6.04
N ARG A 246 2.40 -7.74 5.80
CA ARG A 246 1.35 -8.70 5.47
C ARG A 246 0.58 -9.12 6.72
N ALA A 247 -0.73 -8.96 6.66
CA ALA A 247 -1.61 -9.49 7.69
C ALA A 247 -1.51 -11.02 7.75
N ASN A 248 -1.49 -11.55 8.96
CA ASN A 248 -1.62 -13.00 9.22
C ASN A 248 -0.61 -13.90 8.49
N LEU A 249 0.58 -13.38 8.15
CA LEU A 249 1.66 -14.18 7.59
C LEU A 249 2.54 -14.71 8.73
N PRO A 250 2.50 -16.02 9.06
CA PRO A 250 3.42 -16.58 10.04
C PRO A 250 4.87 -16.45 9.59
N LEU A 251 5.77 -16.21 10.54
CA LEU A 251 7.22 -16.22 10.25
C LEU A 251 7.64 -17.62 9.79
N HIS A 252 8.26 -17.69 8.64
CA HIS A 252 8.78 -18.94 8.06
C HIS A 252 10.01 -18.71 7.19
N ALA A 253 10.89 -19.68 7.14
CA ALA A 253 12.00 -19.70 6.20
C ALA A 253 11.49 -20.06 4.80
N VAL A 254 12.04 -19.41 3.78
CA VAL A 254 11.73 -19.70 2.38
C VAL A 254 12.62 -20.82 1.89
N ASN A 255 12.03 -21.98 1.60
CA ASN A 255 12.76 -23.13 1.10
C ASN A 255 13.00 -23.05 -0.42
N ALA A 256 14.10 -23.65 -0.88
CA ALA A 256 14.47 -23.66 -2.31
C ALA A 256 13.41 -24.29 -3.24
N THR A 257 12.56 -25.16 -2.71
CA THR A 257 11.46 -25.83 -3.44
C THR A 257 10.15 -25.07 -3.39
N ALA A 258 10.11 -23.93 -2.66
CA ALA A 258 8.91 -23.14 -2.51
C ALA A 258 8.50 -22.42 -3.79
N ASP A 259 7.31 -21.84 -3.75
CA ASP A 259 6.65 -21.09 -4.81
C ASP A 259 7.60 -20.09 -5.52
N ALA A 260 7.55 -20.06 -6.85
CA ALA A 260 8.27 -19.10 -7.67
C ALA A 260 7.90 -17.62 -7.38
N ALA A 261 6.78 -17.40 -6.69
CA ALA A 261 6.33 -16.08 -6.28
C ALA A 261 7.08 -15.51 -5.06
N VAL A 262 7.98 -16.27 -4.43
CA VAL A 262 8.76 -15.84 -3.27
C VAL A 262 10.25 -15.82 -3.57
N PRO A 263 11.08 -15.01 -2.86
CA PRO A 263 12.53 -14.97 -3.03
C PRO A 263 13.18 -16.33 -2.78
N GLU A 264 14.39 -16.52 -3.27
CA GLU A 264 15.19 -17.68 -2.95
C GLU A 264 15.91 -17.45 -1.60
N GLY A 265 15.53 -18.23 -0.58
CA GLY A 265 16.08 -18.15 0.77
C GLY A 265 15.58 -16.94 1.58
N GLY A 266 16.00 -16.86 2.83
CA GLY A 266 15.59 -15.84 3.79
C GLY A 266 14.29 -16.18 4.53
N HIS A 267 13.79 -15.23 5.29
CA HIS A 267 12.57 -15.36 6.09
C HIS A 267 11.53 -14.34 5.67
N LEU A 268 10.28 -14.80 5.60
CA LEU A 268 9.11 -13.95 5.40
C LEU A 268 8.22 -14.05 6.63
N GLY A 269 7.67 -12.92 7.07
CA GLY A 269 6.75 -12.95 8.22
C GLY A 269 6.12 -11.60 8.50
N GLY A 270 4.80 -11.59 8.75
CA GLY A 270 4.06 -10.43 9.22
C GLY A 270 4.49 -10.05 10.63
N ASP A 271 4.53 -8.76 10.91
CA ASP A 271 4.73 -8.19 12.24
C ASP A 271 3.61 -7.18 12.51
N PRO A 272 2.62 -7.53 13.36
CA PRO A 272 1.45 -6.68 13.57
C PRO A 272 1.79 -5.28 14.10
N ALA A 273 2.82 -5.14 14.94
CA ALA A 273 3.23 -3.85 15.50
C ALA A 273 3.91 -2.98 14.44
N ALA A 274 4.84 -3.56 13.68
CA ALA A 274 5.50 -2.88 12.57
C ALA A 274 4.49 -2.49 11.47
N ARG A 275 3.52 -3.37 11.17
CA ARG A 275 2.45 -3.08 10.21
C ARG A 275 1.61 -1.88 10.66
N ALA A 276 1.12 -1.88 11.92
CA ALA A 276 0.27 -0.80 12.43
C ALA A 276 1.00 0.55 12.42
N ASP A 277 2.29 0.58 12.79
CA ASP A 277 3.10 1.79 12.70
C ASP A 277 3.33 2.21 11.24
N ALA A 278 3.58 1.26 10.34
CA ALA A 278 3.74 1.53 8.91
C ALA A 278 2.47 2.12 8.30
N GLU A 279 1.28 1.59 8.62
CA GLU A 279 -0.02 2.11 8.16
C GLU A 279 -0.19 3.59 8.56
N LYS A 280 0.10 3.93 9.81
CA LYS A 280 0.07 5.31 10.31
C LYS A 280 1.08 6.20 9.58
N LEU A 281 2.34 5.77 9.49
CA LEU A 281 3.39 6.55 8.84
C LEU A 281 3.12 6.77 7.35
N VAL A 282 2.59 5.78 6.65
CA VAL A 282 2.21 5.89 5.24
C VAL A 282 1.09 6.92 5.08
N ALA A 283 0.04 6.86 5.89
CA ALA A 283 -1.05 7.83 5.86
C ALA A 283 -0.52 9.27 6.07
N GLU A 284 0.32 9.48 7.08
CA GLU A 284 0.96 10.78 7.37
C GLU A 284 1.89 11.24 6.22
N TRP A 285 2.63 10.32 5.61
CA TRP A 285 3.57 10.64 4.53
C TRP A 285 2.86 11.04 3.24
N LEU A 286 1.80 10.33 2.89
CA LEU A 286 1.00 10.59 1.69
C LEU A 286 0.07 11.81 1.84
N ALA A 287 -0.18 12.29 3.06
CA ALA A 287 -0.97 13.50 3.32
C ALA A 287 -0.19 14.81 3.10
N ARG A 288 1.15 14.75 3.09
CA ARG A 288 2.06 15.91 2.86
C ARG A 288 1.90 16.47 1.44
#